data_7fbde954ab7c4d0c36ba349fba8a6b4c
#
_entry.id   7fbde954ab7c4d0c36ba349fba8a6b4c
#
_cell.length_a   1.000
_cell.length_b   1.000
_cell.length_c   1.000
_cell.angle_alpha   90.00
_cell.angle_beta   90.00
_cell.angle_gamma   90.00
#
_symmetry.space_group_name_H-M   'P 1'
#
loop_
_entity.id
_entity.type
_entity.pdbx_description
1 polymer ?
#
loop_
_entity_poly.entity_id
_entity_poly.type
_entity_poly.pdbx_seq_one_letter_code
_entity_poly.pdbx_strand_id
1 'polypeptide(L)'
;MDFEVVANILESRGFKKDHATQRILRFRHHLVEDYVYVNKTAGDANSVLVIHPLYTAFRNQLLAIEGVRNDDPWYHSSNMTKFPKEQHKGKDPIPFGIPFGFDSTTALNRFLDVYLTILGETPKPPPH
;
A
#
# COMPACT_ATOMS: atom_id res chain seq x y z
N MET A 1 -6.21 -1.78 12.63
CA MET A 1 -5.08 -2.72 12.81
C MET A 1 -3.80 -1.93 12.96
N ASP A 2 -3.01 -2.31 13.93
CA ASP A 2 -1.75 -1.66 14.24
C ASP A 2 -0.75 -1.82 13.10
N PHE A 3 -0.01 -0.75 12.80
CA PHE A 3 0.96 -0.76 11.72
C PHE A 3 2.08 -1.80 11.94
N GLU A 4 2.44 -2.09 13.20
CA GLU A 4 3.49 -3.07 13.49
C GLU A 4 3.05 -4.49 13.11
N VAL A 5 1.78 -4.83 13.33
CA VAL A 5 1.22 -6.11 12.91
C VAL A 5 1.25 -6.21 11.38
N VAL A 6 0.85 -5.13 10.70
CA VAL A 6 0.88 -5.09 9.23
C VAL A 6 2.31 -5.27 8.73
N ALA A 7 3.28 -4.57 9.30
CA ALA A 7 4.68 -4.68 8.91
C ALA A 7 5.21 -6.10 9.09
N ASN A 8 4.91 -6.74 10.21
CA ASN A 8 5.35 -8.10 10.49
C ASN A 8 4.78 -9.11 9.49
N ILE A 9 3.50 -8.95 9.14
CA ILE A 9 2.86 -9.83 8.15
C ILE A 9 3.47 -9.60 6.76
N LEU A 10 3.72 -8.36 6.37
CA LEU A 10 4.40 -8.07 5.10
C LEU A 10 5.76 -8.76 5.03
N GLU A 11 6.54 -8.70 6.09
CA GLU A 11 7.85 -9.36 6.12
C GLU A 11 7.71 -10.88 5.97
N SER A 12 6.71 -11.49 6.61
CA SER A 12 6.45 -12.92 6.50
C SER A 12 6.00 -13.34 5.08
N ARG A 13 5.54 -12.39 4.27
CA ARG A 13 5.03 -12.63 2.92
C ARG A 13 6.02 -12.20 1.83
N GLY A 14 7.28 -11.98 2.17
CA GLY A 14 8.33 -11.70 1.20
C GLY A 14 8.59 -10.22 0.92
N PHE A 15 7.97 -9.34 1.68
CA PHE A 15 8.28 -7.91 1.61
C PHE A 15 9.45 -7.59 2.53
N LYS A 16 10.35 -6.74 2.06
CA LYS A 16 11.49 -6.29 2.84
C LYS A 16 11.43 -4.78 3.05
N LYS A 17 11.58 -4.36 4.29
CA LYS A 17 11.65 -2.93 4.62
C LYS A 17 12.98 -2.37 4.13
N ASP A 18 12.93 -1.33 3.31
CA ASP A 18 14.13 -0.71 2.75
C ASP A 18 14.25 0.78 3.09
N HIS A 19 13.27 1.35 3.77
CA HIS A 19 13.33 2.74 4.20
C HIS A 19 12.28 2.99 5.29
N ALA A 20 12.57 3.92 6.20
CA ALA A 20 11.65 4.32 7.25
C ALA A 20 11.81 5.81 7.55
N THR A 21 10.68 6.47 7.82
CA THR A 21 10.64 7.82 8.36
C THR A 21 9.81 7.80 9.65
N GLN A 22 9.61 8.96 10.27
CA GLN A 22 8.72 9.04 11.43
C GLN A 22 7.29 8.63 11.10
N ARG A 23 6.85 8.80 9.85
CA ARG A 23 5.45 8.64 9.45
C ARG A 23 5.16 7.38 8.67
N ILE A 24 6.16 6.83 7.96
CA ILE A 24 5.95 5.68 7.09
C ILE A 24 7.09 4.66 7.18
N LEU A 25 6.74 3.41 6.82
CA LEU A 25 7.70 2.36 6.50
C LEU A 25 7.52 2.04 5.02
N ARG A 26 8.63 1.87 4.29
CA ARG A 26 8.60 1.47 2.89
C ARG A 26 9.06 0.02 2.77
N PHE A 27 8.28 -0.77 2.03
CA PHE A 27 8.58 -2.18 1.77
C PHE A 27 8.66 -2.43 0.27
N ARG A 28 9.50 -3.39 -0.10
CA ARG A 28 9.62 -3.90 -1.46
C ARG A 28 9.55 -5.43 -1.43
N HIS A 29 8.75 -6.01 -2.34
CA HIS A 29 8.67 -7.46 -2.45
C HIS A 29 9.91 -8.00 -3.17
N HIS A 30 10.46 -9.13 -2.68
CA HIS A 30 11.72 -9.67 -3.20
C HIS A 30 11.62 -10.22 -4.63
N LEU A 31 10.43 -10.57 -5.10
CA LEU A 31 10.21 -11.12 -6.44
C LEU A 31 9.80 -10.07 -7.47
N VAL A 32 9.36 -8.91 -7.02
CA VAL A 32 8.85 -7.84 -7.89
C VAL A 32 9.37 -6.50 -7.40
N GLU A 33 9.65 -5.59 -8.34
CA GLU A 33 10.17 -4.26 -7.98
C GLU A 33 9.03 -3.28 -7.72
N ASP A 34 8.15 -3.65 -6.80
CA ASP A 34 7.07 -2.79 -6.37
C ASP A 34 7.22 -2.40 -4.91
N TYR A 35 6.80 -1.19 -4.62
CA TYR A 35 6.84 -0.64 -3.27
C TYR A 35 5.44 -0.54 -2.70
N VAL A 36 5.32 -0.79 -1.39
CA VAL A 36 4.14 -0.45 -0.62
C VAL A 36 4.59 0.33 0.60
N TYR A 37 3.69 1.14 1.13
CA TYR A 37 3.98 1.93 2.32
C TYR A 37 3.05 1.54 3.46
N VAL A 38 3.63 1.45 4.66
CA VAL A 38 2.87 1.28 5.89
C VAL A 38 2.83 2.64 6.58
N ASN A 39 1.63 3.13 6.85
CA ASN A 39 1.41 4.41 7.48
C ASN A 39 1.42 4.24 8.99
N LYS A 40 2.48 4.70 9.64
CA LYS A 40 2.66 4.55 11.09
C LYS A 40 1.69 5.41 11.90
N THR A 41 1.11 6.43 11.28
CA THR A 41 0.22 7.38 11.95
C THR A 41 -1.25 7.05 11.76
N ALA A 42 -1.57 5.96 11.05
CA ALA A 42 -2.96 5.62 10.71
C ALA A 42 -3.76 5.10 11.91
N GLY A 43 -3.09 4.52 12.92
CA GLY A 43 -3.79 3.86 14.02
C GLY A 43 -4.67 2.73 13.48
N ASP A 44 -5.96 2.75 13.83
CA ASP A 44 -6.95 1.80 13.32
C ASP A 44 -7.61 2.26 12.02
N ALA A 45 -7.10 3.32 11.42
CA ALA A 45 -7.74 3.92 10.26
C ALA A 45 -7.62 3.05 9.00
N ASN A 46 -8.36 3.45 7.97
CA ASN A 46 -8.47 2.74 6.70
C ASN A 46 -7.36 3.07 5.72
N SER A 47 -6.21 3.51 6.22
CA SER A 47 -5.06 3.93 5.42
C SER A 47 -3.74 3.41 5.95
N VAL A 48 -3.75 2.24 6.62
CA VAL A 48 -2.54 1.67 7.20
C VAL A 48 -1.59 1.12 6.14
N LEU A 49 -2.12 0.60 5.03
CA LEU A 49 -1.34 0.10 3.91
C LEU A 49 -1.68 0.91 2.66
N VAL A 50 -0.67 1.41 1.96
CA VAL A 50 -0.84 2.22 0.76
C VAL A 50 -0.09 1.56 -0.38
N ILE A 51 -0.82 1.25 -1.47
CA ILE A 51 -0.23 0.62 -2.65
C ILE A 51 -0.13 1.62 -3.81
N HIS A 52 0.67 1.29 -4.81
CA HIS A 52 0.94 2.15 -5.97
C HIS A 52 -0.38 2.46 -6.73
N PRO A 53 -0.61 3.70 -7.15
CA PRO A 53 -1.83 4.06 -7.88
C PRO A 53 -1.96 3.38 -9.25
N LEU A 54 -0.88 2.78 -9.76
CA LEU A 54 -0.92 1.94 -10.96
C LEU A 54 -1.99 0.85 -10.86
N TYR A 55 -2.31 0.38 -9.65
CA TYR A 55 -3.25 -0.71 -9.43
C TYR A 55 -4.69 -0.25 -9.20
N THR A 56 -5.04 0.98 -9.59
CA THR A 56 -6.38 1.54 -9.45
C THR A 56 -7.46 0.65 -10.06
N ALA A 57 -7.16 -0.01 -11.19
CA ALA A 57 -8.11 -0.91 -11.85
C ALA A 57 -8.52 -2.11 -10.97
N PHE A 58 -7.72 -2.44 -9.96
CA PHE A 58 -7.98 -3.57 -9.06
C PHE A 58 -8.58 -3.15 -7.72
N ARG A 59 -8.83 -1.84 -7.52
CA ARG A 59 -9.34 -1.33 -6.24
C ARG A 59 -10.62 -2.06 -5.81
N ASN A 60 -11.59 -2.17 -6.71
CA ASN A 60 -12.87 -2.80 -6.36
C ASN A 60 -12.72 -4.28 -6.04
N GLN A 61 -11.84 -4.98 -6.75
CA GLN A 61 -11.54 -6.38 -6.47
C GLN A 61 -10.95 -6.56 -5.07
N LEU A 62 -10.03 -5.67 -4.70
CA LEU A 62 -9.40 -5.71 -3.38
C LEU A 62 -10.38 -5.33 -2.27
N LEU A 63 -11.24 -4.35 -2.51
CA LEU A 63 -12.26 -3.93 -1.55
C LEU A 63 -13.38 -4.95 -1.37
N ALA A 64 -13.56 -5.87 -2.32
CA ALA A 64 -14.54 -6.95 -2.19
C ALA A 64 -14.11 -8.02 -1.19
N ILE A 65 -12.86 -8.03 -0.76
CA ILE A 65 -12.36 -8.97 0.25
C ILE A 65 -12.95 -8.60 1.61
N GLU A 66 -13.57 -9.58 2.29
CA GLU A 66 -14.17 -9.34 3.59
C GLU A 66 -13.14 -8.81 4.58
N GLY A 67 -13.49 -7.71 5.27
CA GLY A 67 -12.63 -7.08 6.27
C GLY A 67 -11.61 -6.10 5.71
N VAL A 68 -11.57 -5.89 4.39
CA VAL A 68 -10.74 -4.86 3.77
C VAL A 68 -11.56 -3.59 3.63
N ARG A 69 -10.99 -2.46 4.04
CA ARG A 69 -11.68 -1.17 4.07
C ARG A 69 -10.87 -0.06 3.42
N ASN A 70 -11.58 0.95 2.93
CA ASN A 70 -11.01 2.15 2.34
C ASN A 70 -12.06 3.26 2.41
N ASP A 71 -11.82 4.30 3.19
CA ASP A 71 -12.72 5.44 3.31
C ASP A 71 -12.41 6.54 2.30
N ASP A 72 -11.16 6.66 1.88
CA ASP A 72 -10.72 7.69 0.95
C ASP A 72 -10.18 7.06 -0.34
N PRO A 73 -10.46 7.65 -1.51
CA PRO A 73 -9.93 7.10 -2.76
C PRO A 73 -8.42 7.18 -2.85
N TRP A 74 -7.80 8.18 -2.21
CA TRP A 74 -6.36 8.43 -2.30
C TRP A 74 -5.78 8.83 -0.95
N TYR A 75 -4.54 8.41 -0.70
CA TYR A 75 -3.74 8.87 0.41
C TYR A 75 -2.53 9.64 -0.12
N HIS A 76 -2.29 10.83 0.42
CA HIS A 76 -1.20 11.70 0.01
C HIS A 76 -0.16 11.83 1.13
N SER A 77 1.11 11.68 0.79
CA SER A 77 2.20 11.90 1.74
C SER A 77 3.49 12.22 0.99
N SER A 78 4.15 13.30 1.39
CA SER A 78 5.45 13.66 0.83
C SER A 78 6.54 12.62 1.11
N ASN A 79 6.31 11.73 2.07
CA ASN A 79 7.25 10.66 2.42
C ASN A 79 7.21 9.47 1.46
N MET A 80 6.20 9.36 0.60
CA MET A 80 6.06 8.24 -0.32
C MET A 80 6.79 8.52 -1.65
N THR A 81 8.10 8.68 -1.57
CA THR A 81 8.93 9.21 -2.66
C THR A 81 9.03 8.30 -3.89
N LYS A 82 8.66 7.01 -3.77
CA LYS A 82 8.65 6.08 -4.90
C LYS A 82 7.33 6.08 -5.67
N PHE A 83 6.33 6.82 -5.19
CA PHE A 83 5.03 6.92 -5.85
C PHE A 83 4.94 8.20 -6.68
N PRO A 84 4.08 8.22 -7.72
CA PRO A 84 3.88 9.42 -8.52
C PRO A 84 3.21 10.52 -7.70
N LYS A 85 3.37 11.74 -8.17
CA LYS A 85 2.81 12.93 -7.52
C LYS A 85 1.58 13.43 -8.27
N GLU A 86 0.64 14.02 -7.53
CA GLU A 86 -0.48 14.73 -8.11
C GLU A 86 -0.77 16.00 -7.32
N GLN A 87 -1.50 16.93 -7.95
CA GLN A 87 -1.92 18.17 -7.30
C GLN A 87 -2.83 17.83 -6.12
N HIS A 88 -2.58 18.44 -4.96
CA HIS A 88 -3.34 18.20 -3.75
C HIS A 88 -3.67 19.53 -3.07
N LYS A 89 -4.97 19.85 -3.00
CA LYS A 89 -5.49 21.04 -2.32
C LYS A 89 -4.84 22.37 -2.78
N GLY A 90 -4.54 22.48 -4.07
CA GLY A 90 -3.97 23.71 -4.63
C GLY A 90 -2.52 23.98 -4.26
N LYS A 91 -1.85 23.02 -3.61
CA LYS A 91 -0.44 23.11 -3.25
C LYS A 91 0.43 22.39 -4.29
N ASP A 92 1.75 22.40 -4.07
CA ASP A 92 2.67 21.66 -4.93
C ASP A 92 2.26 20.19 -5.01
N PRO A 93 2.47 19.52 -6.15
CA PRO A 93 2.16 18.11 -6.28
C PRO A 93 2.90 17.28 -5.22
N ILE A 94 2.20 16.31 -4.63
CA ILE A 94 2.80 15.40 -3.66
C ILE A 94 2.49 13.94 -4.03
N PRO A 95 3.31 12.98 -3.57
CA PRO A 95 3.08 11.56 -3.85
C PRO A 95 1.74 11.08 -3.32
N PHE A 96 1.11 10.16 -4.05
CA PHE A 96 -0.18 9.59 -3.67
C PHE A 96 -0.24 8.09 -3.96
N GLY A 97 -1.15 7.40 -3.28
CA GLY A 97 -1.39 5.99 -3.48
C GLY A 97 -2.78 5.58 -3.02
N ILE A 98 -3.08 4.30 -3.15
CA ILE A 98 -4.40 3.75 -2.79
C ILE A 98 -4.33 3.21 -1.36
N PRO A 99 -5.10 3.79 -0.41
CA PRO A 99 -5.05 3.36 0.98
C PRO A 99 -6.00 2.21 1.27
N PHE A 100 -5.60 1.33 2.19
CA PHE A 100 -6.43 0.24 2.69
C PHE A 100 -6.25 0.06 4.18
N GLY A 101 -7.32 -0.37 4.85
CA GLY A 101 -7.30 -0.82 6.22
C GLY A 101 -7.86 -2.24 6.32
N PHE A 102 -7.68 -2.88 7.47
CA PHE A 102 -8.03 -4.29 7.65
C PHE A 102 -8.66 -4.51 9.02
N ASP A 103 -9.76 -5.27 9.05
CA ASP A 103 -10.45 -5.60 10.31
C ASP A 103 -9.74 -6.72 11.08
N SER A 104 -8.90 -7.51 10.40
CA SER A 104 -8.25 -8.66 11.00
C SER A 104 -7.00 -9.06 10.22
N THR A 105 -6.17 -9.89 10.83
CA THR A 105 -5.01 -10.47 10.15
C THR A 105 -5.43 -11.40 9.01
N THR A 106 -6.59 -12.06 9.15
CA THR A 106 -7.16 -12.88 8.07
C THR A 106 -7.48 -12.03 6.85
N ALA A 107 -8.10 -10.86 7.04
CA ALA A 107 -8.40 -9.94 5.95
C ALA A 107 -7.12 -9.47 5.26
N LEU A 108 -6.09 -9.09 6.02
CA LEU A 108 -4.81 -8.68 5.46
C LEU A 108 -4.15 -9.81 4.66
N ASN A 109 -4.14 -11.03 5.19
CA ASN A 109 -3.55 -12.15 4.47
C ASN A 109 -4.31 -12.48 3.18
N ARG A 110 -5.63 -12.41 3.18
CA ARG A 110 -6.42 -12.58 1.95
C ARG A 110 -6.15 -11.47 0.94
N PHE A 111 -6.05 -10.23 1.42
CA PHE A 111 -5.65 -9.10 0.60
C PHE A 111 -4.30 -9.38 -0.08
N LEU A 112 -3.31 -9.83 0.69
CA LEU A 112 -1.97 -10.09 0.15
C LEU A 112 -1.97 -11.24 -0.83
N ASP A 113 -2.79 -12.29 -0.62
CA ASP A 113 -2.93 -13.37 -1.60
C ASP A 113 -3.37 -12.82 -2.96
N VAL A 114 -4.40 -11.97 -2.97
CA VAL A 114 -4.91 -11.36 -4.20
C VAL A 114 -3.91 -10.37 -4.78
N TYR A 115 -3.37 -9.51 -3.94
CA TYR A 115 -2.43 -8.48 -4.36
C TYR A 115 -1.16 -9.07 -4.98
N LEU A 116 -0.58 -10.11 -4.36
CA LEU A 116 0.61 -10.76 -4.89
C LEU A 116 0.32 -11.46 -6.22
N THR A 117 -0.88 -12.02 -6.37
CA THR A 117 -1.32 -12.57 -7.66
C THR A 117 -1.39 -11.48 -8.72
N ILE A 118 -1.96 -10.33 -8.38
CA ILE A 118 -2.03 -9.17 -9.28
C ILE A 118 -0.61 -8.73 -9.68
N LEU A 119 0.30 -8.61 -8.72
CA LEU A 119 1.69 -8.23 -8.99
C LEU A 119 2.38 -9.20 -9.96
N GLY A 120 2.13 -10.50 -9.79
CA GLY A 120 2.72 -11.52 -10.64
C GLY A 120 2.18 -11.55 -12.06
N GLU A 121 0.94 -11.11 -12.25
CA GLU A 121 0.25 -11.14 -13.55
C GLU A 121 0.32 -9.81 -14.31
N THR A 122 0.57 -8.70 -13.61
CA THR A 122 0.56 -7.38 -14.24
C THR A 122 1.92 -7.10 -14.86
N PRO A 123 2.01 -6.91 -16.20
CA PRO A 123 3.28 -6.54 -16.82
C PRO A 123 3.74 -5.20 -16.30
N LYS A 124 5.02 -5.10 -15.97
CA LYS A 124 5.62 -3.83 -15.58
C LYS A 124 6.08 -3.07 -16.80
N PRO A 125 6.04 -1.72 -16.76
CA PRO A 125 6.61 -0.95 -17.84
C PRO A 125 8.11 -1.26 -17.94
N PRO A 126 8.68 -1.29 -19.16
CA PRO A 126 10.11 -1.52 -19.32
C PRO A 126 10.91 -0.43 -18.59
N PRO A 127 12.08 -0.78 -18.07
CA PRO A 127 12.94 0.23 -17.44
C PRO A 127 13.34 1.29 -18.45
N HIS A 128 13.34 2.50 -18.00
CA HIS A 128 13.73 3.65 -18.82
C HIS A 128 15.23 3.84 -18.80
#